data_aa1b3b68e170d0764e8c21acfdbb611a
#
_entry.id   aa1b3b68e170d0764e8c21acfdbb611a
#
_cell.length_a   1.000
_cell.length_b   1.000
_cell.length_c   1.000
_cell.angle_alpha   90.00
_cell.angle_beta   90.00
_cell.angle_gamma   90.00
#
_symmetry.space_group_name_H-M   'P 1'
#
loop_
_entity.id
_entity.type
_entity.pdbx_description
1 polymer ?
#
loop_
_entity_poly.entity_id
_entity_poly.type
_entity_poly.pdbx_seq_one_letter_code
_entity_poly.pdbx_strand_id
1 'polypeptide(L)'
;TVTTGVGPSTVSHTGQLPSVTISFNLKPGAALGEAVSAVQTLAANTLPSTVATRFQGTAQAFQDSLQGLGLILVMAVVVIYIVLGVLYESFTHPLTILSGLPSAGFGALLTLLIFKTELSLYAFVGIIMLVGLVKKNGIMMVDFAVAAQRASGKTPREAIHEACLVR
;
A
#
# COMPACT_ATOMS: atom_id res chain seq x y z
N THR A 1 -15.83 39.67 -40.73
CA THR A 1 -16.97 40.08 -39.85
C THR A 1 -16.63 39.70 -38.42
N VAL A 2 -16.51 40.69 -37.53
CA VAL A 2 -16.33 40.50 -36.10
C VAL A 2 -17.73 40.42 -35.49
N THR A 3 -18.02 39.26 -34.90
CA THR A 3 -19.26 39.09 -34.15
C THR A 3 -18.97 39.18 -32.64
N THR A 4 -19.75 40.01 -31.97
CA THR A 4 -19.68 40.09 -30.50
C THR A 4 -20.33 38.85 -29.90
N GLY A 5 -19.59 38.10 -29.08
CA GLY A 5 -20.04 36.93 -28.34
C GLY A 5 -19.71 37.04 -26.84
N VAL A 6 -20.39 36.28 -26.01
CA VAL A 6 -20.07 36.18 -24.60
C VAL A 6 -18.86 35.24 -24.42
N GLY A 7 -17.74 35.81 -23.94
CA GLY A 7 -16.54 35.04 -23.61
C GLY A 7 -16.40 34.82 -22.11
N PRO A 8 -15.52 33.90 -21.65
CA PRO A 8 -15.26 33.70 -20.25
C PRO A 8 -14.70 34.98 -19.61
N SER A 9 -15.22 35.37 -18.46
CA SER A 9 -14.79 36.56 -17.71
C SER A 9 -13.38 36.44 -17.13
N THR A 10 -12.90 35.21 -16.94
CA THR A 10 -11.56 34.91 -16.42
C THR A 10 -10.95 33.73 -17.20
N VAL A 11 -9.69 33.84 -17.55
CA VAL A 11 -8.92 32.76 -18.14
C VAL A 11 -7.88 32.33 -17.14
N SER A 12 -8.05 31.12 -16.60
CA SER A 12 -7.09 30.52 -15.65
C SER A 12 -5.88 29.97 -16.38
N HIS A 13 -4.71 30.09 -15.79
CA HIS A 13 -3.47 29.53 -16.33
C HIS A 13 -2.80 28.63 -15.29
N THR A 14 -2.25 27.54 -15.74
CA THR A 14 -1.42 26.62 -14.93
C THR A 14 -0.12 26.39 -15.68
N GLY A 15 1.02 26.80 -15.07
CA GLY A 15 2.33 26.65 -15.71
C GLY A 15 2.43 27.37 -17.08
N GLN A 16 1.94 28.58 -17.19
CA GLN A 16 1.92 29.44 -18.42
C GLN A 16 0.98 28.94 -19.54
N LEU A 17 0.25 27.85 -19.32
CA LEU A 17 -0.75 27.34 -20.29
C LEU A 17 -2.17 27.69 -19.81
N PRO A 18 -3.07 28.04 -20.74
CA PRO A 18 -4.49 28.20 -20.42
C PRO A 18 -5.03 26.90 -19.83
N SER A 19 -5.77 26.99 -18.73
CA SER A 19 -6.29 25.83 -18.04
C SER A 19 -7.74 25.98 -17.65
N VAL A 20 -8.45 24.86 -17.60
CA VAL A 20 -9.84 24.77 -17.07
C VAL A 20 -9.81 23.80 -15.92
N THR A 21 -10.25 24.25 -14.74
CA THR A 21 -10.35 23.39 -13.57
C THR A 21 -11.77 22.81 -13.47
N ILE A 22 -11.86 21.48 -13.49
CA ILE A 22 -13.09 20.75 -13.26
C ILE A 22 -13.05 20.19 -11.85
N SER A 23 -13.93 20.68 -10.98
CA SER A 23 -14.06 20.17 -9.61
C SER A 23 -15.24 19.21 -9.50
N PHE A 24 -15.06 18.13 -8.74
CA PHE A 24 -16.11 17.16 -8.46
C PHE A 24 -16.03 16.71 -6.99
N ASN A 25 -17.20 16.34 -6.46
CA ASN A 25 -17.29 15.72 -5.15
C ASN A 25 -17.69 14.25 -5.30
N LEU A 26 -17.15 13.42 -4.43
CA LEU A 26 -17.49 12.00 -4.39
C LEU A 26 -18.85 11.79 -3.74
N LYS A 27 -19.62 10.85 -4.29
CA LYS A 27 -20.83 10.36 -3.66
C LYS A 27 -20.46 9.59 -2.37
N PRO A 28 -21.24 9.65 -1.30
CA PRO A 28 -20.99 8.81 -0.13
C PRO A 28 -20.86 7.34 -0.53
N GLY A 29 -19.74 6.71 -0.15
CA GLY A 29 -19.42 5.32 -0.50
C GLY A 29 -18.72 5.11 -1.84
N ALA A 30 -18.33 6.17 -2.55
CA ALA A 30 -17.52 6.05 -3.78
C ALA A 30 -16.03 6.21 -3.47
N ALA A 31 -15.20 5.29 -4.00
CA ALA A 31 -13.75 5.31 -3.83
C ALA A 31 -13.11 6.47 -4.59
N LEU A 32 -12.21 7.20 -3.94
CA LEU A 32 -11.41 8.22 -4.62
C LEU A 32 -10.55 7.60 -5.73
N GLY A 33 -10.00 6.40 -5.50
CA GLY A 33 -9.20 5.68 -6.49
C GLY A 33 -9.99 5.30 -7.75
N GLU A 34 -11.23 4.83 -7.61
CA GLU A 34 -12.12 4.53 -8.74
C GLU A 34 -12.46 5.78 -9.53
N ALA A 35 -12.81 6.87 -8.83
CA ALA A 35 -13.12 8.14 -9.47
C ALA A 35 -11.92 8.70 -10.26
N VAL A 36 -10.73 8.66 -9.68
CA VAL A 36 -9.49 9.08 -10.36
C VAL A 36 -9.23 8.23 -11.60
N SER A 37 -9.35 6.90 -11.49
CA SER A 37 -9.15 5.98 -12.61
C SER A 37 -10.18 6.18 -13.72
N ALA A 38 -11.46 6.37 -13.34
CA ALA A 38 -12.54 6.65 -14.30
C ALA A 38 -12.31 7.97 -15.04
N VAL A 39 -11.91 9.03 -14.34
CA VAL A 39 -11.61 10.33 -14.94
C VAL A 39 -10.39 10.23 -15.86
N GLN A 40 -9.34 9.51 -15.48
CA GLN A 40 -8.18 9.28 -16.35
C GLN A 40 -8.53 8.55 -17.63
N THR A 41 -9.32 7.48 -17.51
CA THR A 41 -9.77 6.68 -18.66
C THR A 41 -10.65 7.52 -19.59
N LEU A 42 -11.57 8.31 -19.03
CA LEU A 42 -12.43 9.20 -19.80
C LEU A 42 -11.60 10.27 -20.52
N ALA A 43 -10.65 10.89 -19.80
CA ALA A 43 -9.78 11.90 -20.36
C ALA A 43 -8.92 11.35 -21.53
N ALA A 44 -8.34 10.16 -21.36
CA ALA A 44 -7.53 9.50 -22.37
C ALA A 44 -8.34 9.17 -23.66
N ASN A 45 -9.65 8.86 -23.50
CA ASN A 45 -10.51 8.50 -24.61
C ASN A 45 -11.17 9.71 -25.30
N THR A 46 -11.32 10.83 -24.59
CA THR A 46 -12.11 11.97 -25.08
C THR A 46 -11.25 13.17 -25.46
N LEU A 47 -10.11 13.37 -24.80
CA LEU A 47 -9.27 14.53 -25.03
C LEU A 47 -8.21 14.25 -26.09
N PRO A 48 -7.93 15.21 -26.99
CA PRO A 48 -6.82 15.10 -27.91
C PRO A 48 -5.47 15.13 -27.16
N SER A 49 -4.44 14.56 -27.76
CA SER A 49 -3.08 14.46 -27.17
C SER A 49 -2.40 15.81 -26.87
N THR A 50 -2.95 16.89 -27.41
CA THR A 50 -2.51 18.27 -27.15
C THR A 50 -2.96 18.82 -25.78
N VAL A 51 -3.94 18.18 -25.13
CA VAL A 51 -4.48 18.60 -23.82
C VAL A 51 -3.86 17.74 -22.74
N ALA A 52 -3.05 18.39 -21.88
CA ALA A 52 -2.48 17.75 -20.70
C ALA A 52 -3.49 17.79 -19.52
N THR A 53 -3.73 16.66 -18.91
CA THR A 53 -4.57 16.55 -17.71
C THR A 53 -3.72 16.41 -16.45
N ARG A 54 -4.08 17.12 -15.38
CA ARG A 54 -3.40 17.05 -14.10
C ARG A 54 -4.42 17.04 -12.96
N PHE A 55 -4.24 16.15 -12.01
CA PHE A 55 -5.01 16.19 -10.78
C PHE A 55 -4.45 17.22 -9.81
N GLN A 56 -5.30 17.81 -8.99
CA GLN A 56 -4.95 18.75 -7.93
C GLN A 56 -5.68 18.40 -6.63
N GLY A 57 -5.17 18.90 -5.51
CA GLY A 57 -5.79 18.71 -4.20
C GLY A 57 -5.68 17.28 -3.70
N THR A 58 -6.78 16.76 -3.13
CA THR A 58 -6.83 15.41 -2.52
C THR A 58 -6.56 14.29 -3.51
N ALA A 59 -6.98 14.43 -4.76
CA ALA A 59 -6.73 13.44 -5.81
C ALA A 59 -5.24 13.33 -6.16
N GLN A 60 -4.52 14.45 -6.23
CA GLN A 60 -3.09 14.46 -6.42
C GLN A 60 -2.36 13.84 -5.23
N ALA A 61 -2.69 14.27 -4.00
CA ALA A 61 -2.09 13.72 -2.79
C ALA A 61 -2.29 12.21 -2.67
N PHE A 62 -3.44 11.70 -3.09
CA PHE A 62 -3.72 10.27 -3.14
C PHE A 62 -2.80 9.55 -4.14
N GLN A 63 -2.65 10.06 -5.36
CA GLN A 63 -1.77 9.47 -6.37
C GLN A 63 -0.30 9.46 -5.92
N ASP A 64 0.19 10.59 -5.40
CA ASP A 64 1.56 10.75 -4.92
C ASP A 64 1.85 9.77 -3.76
N SER A 65 0.88 9.59 -2.86
CA SER A 65 0.98 8.64 -1.75
C SER A 65 1.06 7.19 -2.25
N LEU A 66 0.26 6.82 -3.24
CA LEU A 66 0.26 5.45 -3.77
C LEU A 66 1.54 5.11 -4.54
N GLN A 67 2.09 6.04 -5.31
CA GLN A 67 3.32 5.80 -6.08
C GLN A 67 4.53 5.50 -5.19
N GLY A 68 4.62 6.13 -4.01
CA GLY A 68 5.71 5.91 -3.07
C GLY A 68 5.57 4.65 -2.22
N LEU A 69 4.34 4.23 -1.91
CA LEU A 69 4.07 3.16 -0.95
C LEU A 69 4.64 1.80 -1.37
N GLY A 70 4.56 1.46 -2.65
CA GLY A 70 5.11 0.19 -3.17
C GLY A 70 6.62 0.07 -2.95
N LEU A 71 7.35 1.13 -3.26
CA LEU A 71 8.80 1.18 -3.06
C LEU A 71 9.17 1.09 -1.58
N ILE A 72 8.49 1.85 -0.73
CA ILE A 72 8.71 1.83 0.72
C ILE A 72 8.44 0.44 1.29
N LEU A 73 7.38 -0.24 0.86
CA LEU A 73 7.07 -1.60 1.31
C LEU A 73 8.17 -2.59 0.92
N VAL A 74 8.65 -2.54 -0.32
CA VAL A 74 9.75 -3.41 -0.78
C VAL A 74 11.01 -3.13 0.01
N MET A 75 11.37 -1.85 0.19
CA MET A 75 12.54 -1.45 1.00
C MET A 75 12.41 -1.91 2.45
N ALA A 76 11.23 -1.78 3.05
CA ALA A 76 10.98 -2.27 4.40
C ALA A 76 11.20 -3.79 4.53
N VAL A 77 10.71 -4.58 3.57
CA VAL A 77 10.91 -6.03 3.54
C VAL A 77 12.39 -6.38 3.42
N VAL A 78 13.13 -5.67 2.55
CA VAL A 78 14.58 -5.87 2.38
C VAL A 78 15.35 -5.55 3.66
N VAL A 79 15.04 -4.43 4.30
CA VAL A 79 15.68 -4.03 5.57
C VAL A 79 15.39 -5.06 6.67
N ILE A 80 14.12 -5.49 6.81
CA ILE A 80 13.75 -6.53 7.77
C ILE A 80 14.52 -7.82 7.50
N TYR A 81 14.64 -8.23 6.24
CA TYR A 81 15.40 -9.42 5.86
C TYR A 81 16.86 -9.34 6.28
N ILE A 82 17.52 -8.21 6.01
CA ILE A 82 18.91 -7.99 6.37
C ILE A 82 19.09 -8.01 7.89
N VAL A 83 18.25 -7.27 8.62
CA VAL A 83 18.32 -7.20 10.09
C VAL A 83 18.13 -8.58 10.72
N LEU A 84 17.13 -9.34 10.26
CA LEU A 84 16.90 -10.71 10.75
C LEU A 84 18.03 -11.66 10.35
N GLY A 85 18.60 -11.51 9.15
CA GLY A 85 19.75 -12.29 8.69
C GLY A 85 20.98 -12.11 9.58
N VAL A 86 21.26 -10.87 9.96
CA VAL A 86 22.34 -10.54 10.88
C VAL A 86 22.03 -11.05 12.30
N LEU A 87 20.79 -10.88 12.77
CA LEU A 87 20.41 -11.28 14.13
C LEU A 87 20.48 -12.80 14.34
N TYR A 88 20.03 -13.59 13.35
CA TYR A 88 19.99 -15.06 13.46
C TYR A 88 21.22 -15.74 12.86
N GLU A 89 22.15 -14.99 12.28
CA GLU A 89 23.33 -15.54 11.58
C GLU A 89 22.94 -16.64 10.57
N SER A 90 21.79 -16.49 9.94
CA SER A 90 21.20 -17.49 9.04
C SER A 90 20.35 -16.82 7.97
N PHE A 91 20.43 -17.32 6.74
CA PHE A 91 19.59 -16.86 5.63
C PHE A 91 18.21 -17.52 5.57
N THR A 92 18.04 -18.65 6.25
CA THR A 92 16.79 -19.44 6.19
C THR A 92 15.75 -18.94 7.20
N HIS A 93 16.15 -18.55 8.39
CA HIS A 93 15.23 -18.07 9.43
C HIS A 93 14.48 -16.80 9.02
N PRO A 94 15.12 -15.76 8.46
CA PRO A 94 14.40 -14.60 7.93
C PRO A 94 13.37 -14.96 6.87
N LEU A 95 13.71 -15.89 5.96
CA LEU A 95 12.79 -16.31 4.89
C LEU A 95 11.55 -17.00 5.48
N THR A 96 11.71 -17.84 6.49
CA THR A 96 10.60 -18.49 7.19
C THR A 96 9.70 -17.47 7.86
N ILE A 97 10.27 -16.47 8.54
CA ILE A 97 9.50 -15.37 9.14
C ILE A 97 8.77 -14.56 8.07
N LEU A 98 9.44 -14.24 6.96
CA LEU A 98 8.85 -13.45 5.86
C LEU A 98 7.77 -14.22 5.09
N SER A 99 7.79 -15.55 5.07
CA SER A 99 6.76 -16.36 4.41
C SER A 99 5.34 -16.15 4.99
N GLY A 100 5.23 -15.64 6.21
CA GLY A 100 3.96 -15.22 6.80
C GLY A 100 3.37 -13.91 6.24
N LEU A 101 4.15 -13.10 5.47
CA LEU A 101 3.67 -11.84 4.90
C LEU A 101 2.56 -12.02 3.85
N PRO A 102 2.71 -12.93 2.87
CA PRO A 102 1.65 -13.14 1.88
C PRO A 102 0.33 -13.55 2.50
N SER A 103 0.34 -14.40 3.55
CA SER A 103 -0.88 -14.84 4.22
C SER A 103 -1.55 -13.69 5.00
N ALA A 104 -0.78 -12.84 5.66
CA ALA A 104 -1.29 -11.64 6.33
C ALA A 104 -1.87 -10.64 5.33
N GLY A 105 -1.19 -10.40 4.22
CA GLY A 105 -1.69 -9.55 3.13
C GLY A 105 -2.98 -10.08 2.52
N PHE A 106 -3.06 -11.37 2.25
CA PHE A 106 -4.27 -12.02 1.76
C PHE A 106 -5.43 -11.87 2.75
N GLY A 107 -5.19 -12.12 4.05
CA GLY A 107 -6.20 -11.95 5.09
C GLY A 107 -6.72 -10.51 5.19
N ALA A 108 -5.84 -9.53 5.08
CA ALA A 108 -6.22 -8.11 5.06
C ALA A 108 -7.10 -7.76 3.86
N LEU A 109 -6.68 -8.17 2.65
CA LEU A 109 -7.44 -7.93 1.43
C LEU A 109 -8.79 -8.65 1.44
N LEU A 110 -8.83 -9.89 1.95
CA LEU A 110 -10.06 -10.64 2.11
C LEU A 110 -11.03 -9.93 3.07
N THR A 111 -10.52 -9.40 4.18
CA THR A 111 -11.32 -8.63 5.13
C THR A 111 -11.91 -7.38 4.48
N LEU A 112 -11.12 -6.60 3.74
CA LEU A 112 -11.60 -5.43 3.00
C LEU A 112 -12.70 -5.81 2.00
N LEU A 113 -12.54 -6.95 1.31
CA LEU A 113 -13.52 -7.45 0.34
C LEU A 113 -14.84 -7.87 1.00
N ILE A 114 -14.78 -8.58 2.14
CA ILE A 114 -15.98 -9.02 2.89
C ILE A 114 -16.76 -7.82 3.41
N PHE A 115 -16.07 -6.84 3.98
CA PHE A 115 -16.70 -5.63 4.52
C PHE A 115 -17.01 -4.58 3.46
N LYS A 116 -16.70 -4.85 2.19
CA LYS A 116 -16.89 -3.91 1.07
C LYS A 116 -16.29 -2.52 1.36
N THR A 117 -15.18 -2.52 2.08
CA THR A 117 -14.42 -1.30 2.37
C THR A 117 -13.35 -1.10 1.30
N GLU A 118 -13.20 0.14 0.88
CA GLU A 118 -12.28 0.51 -0.18
C GLU A 118 -10.83 0.50 0.29
N LEU A 119 -9.92 0.29 -0.65
CA LEU A 119 -8.49 0.41 -0.42
C LEU A 119 -8.10 1.90 -0.27
N SER A 120 -8.48 2.49 0.84
CA SER A 120 -8.16 3.87 1.19
C SER A 120 -6.76 3.99 1.81
N LEU A 121 -6.27 5.22 1.98
CA LEU A 121 -5.03 5.49 2.69
C LEU A 121 -5.03 4.86 4.10
N TYR A 122 -6.18 4.90 4.79
CA TYR A 122 -6.33 4.29 6.12
C TYR A 122 -6.25 2.77 6.09
N ALA A 123 -6.78 2.14 5.04
CA ALA A 123 -6.66 0.70 4.83
C ALA A 123 -5.20 0.29 4.64
N PHE A 124 -4.41 1.05 3.89
CA PHE A 124 -2.96 0.82 3.75
C PHE A 124 -2.22 0.93 5.07
N VAL A 125 -2.50 1.95 5.88
CA VAL A 125 -1.92 2.08 7.23
C VAL A 125 -2.29 0.87 8.09
N GLY A 126 -3.54 0.42 8.04
CA GLY A 126 -4.02 -0.78 8.72
C GLY A 126 -3.27 -2.05 8.28
N ILE A 127 -3.03 -2.21 6.99
CA ILE A 127 -2.26 -3.35 6.44
C ILE A 127 -0.81 -3.31 6.95
N ILE A 128 -0.16 -2.15 6.94
CA ILE A 128 1.21 -1.99 7.45
C ILE A 128 1.28 -2.34 8.94
N MET A 129 0.32 -1.88 9.73
CA MET A 129 0.23 -2.24 11.16
C MET A 129 0.02 -3.74 11.35
N LEU A 130 -0.86 -4.36 10.57
CA LEU A 130 -1.11 -5.81 10.62
C LEU A 130 0.16 -6.60 10.29
N VAL A 131 0.89 -6.20 9.26
CA VAL A 131 2.18 -6.78 8.90
C VAL A 131 3.16 -6.69 10.07
N GLY A 132 3.26 -5.55 10.72
CA GLY A 132 4.11 -5.36 11.90
C GLY A 132 3.72 -6.29 13.06
N LEU A 133 2.43 -6.42 13.33
CA LEU A 133 1.91 -7.27 14.40
C LEU A 133 2.16 -8.77 14.14
N VAL A 134 1.89 -9.23 12.91
CA VAL A 134 2.15 -10.62 12.49
C VAL A 134 3.65 -10.94 12.56
N LYS A 135 4.50 -9.98 12.13
CA LYS A 135 5.95 -10.14 12.22
C LYS A 135 6.45 -10.27 13.64
N LYS A 136 5.95 -9.44 14.55
CA LYS A 136 6.32 -9.54 15.97
C LYS A 136 6.05 -10.94 16.52
N ASN A 137 4.87 -11.51 16.26
CA ASN A 137 4.52 -12.85 16.72
C ASN A 137 5.38 -13.94 16.06
N GLY A 138 5.63 -13.84 14.75
CA GLY A 138 6.49 -14.78 14.03
C GLY A 138 7.94 -14.76 14.53
N ILE A 139 8.50 -13.59 14.78
CA ILE A 139 9.86 -13.42 15.32
C ILE A 139 9.94 -14.07 16.70
N MET A 140 8.99 -13.81 17.60
CA MET A 140 9.01 -14.37 18.95
C MET A 140 8.90 -15.90 18.97
N MET A 141 8.09 -16.50 18.06
CA MET A 141 7.99 -17.95 17.94
C MET A 141 9.27 -18.59 17.42
N VAL A 142 9.88 -18.02 16.38
CA VAL A 142 11.13 -18.53 15.81
C VAL A 142 12.29 -18.36 16.79
N ASP A 143 12.36 -17.23 17.50
CA ASP A 143 13.38 -16.97 18.51
C ASP A 143 13.34 -17.99 19.64
N PHE A 144 12.14 -18.28 20.17
CA PHE A 144 11.97 -19.31 21.19
C PHE A 144 12.34 -20.71 20.66
N ALA A 145 11.93 -21.05 19.44
CA ALA A 145 12.28 -22.34 18.85
C ALA A 145 13.78 -22.52 18.64
N VAL A 146 14.49 -21.48 18.15
CA VAL A 146 15.94 -21.49 17.96
C VAL A 146 16.65 -21.58 19.30
N ALA A 147 16.20 -20.86 20.32
CA ALA A 147 16.74 -20.95 21.68
C ALA A 147 16.56 -22.37 22.27
N ALA A 148 15.38 -22.97 22.12
CA ALA A 148 15.09 -24.34 22.57
C ALA A 148 15.97 -25.38 21.84
N GLN A 149 16.22 -25.22 20.54
CA GLN A 149 17.14 -26.06 19.79
C GLN A 149 18.59 -25.98 20.31
N ARG A 150 19.06 -24.75 20.54
CA ARG A 150 20.44 -24.52 21.04
C ARG A 150 20.65 -25.02 22.46
N ALA A 151 19.63 -24.85 23.33
CA ALA A 151 19.72 -25.24 24.74
C ALA A 151 19.51 -26.74 24.99
N SER A 152 18.60 -27.39 24.25
CA SER A 152 18.15 -28.75 24.56
C SER A 152 18.47 -29.76 23.47
N GLY A 153 19.09 -29.35 22.34
CA GLY A 153 19.38 -30.25 21.21
C GLY A 153 18.13 -30.88 20.58
N LYS A 154 16.94 -30.29 20.79
CA LYS A 154 15.66 -30.78 20.25
C LYS A 154 15.62 -30.67 18.74
N THR A 155 14.82 -31.54 18.12
CA THR A 155 14.57 -31.43 16.69
C THR A 155 13.80 -30.16 16.36
N PRO A 156 13.96 -29.58 15.15
CA PRO A 156 13.24 -28.35 14.75
C PRO A 156 11.72 -28.45 14.93
N ARG A 157 11.16 -29.63 14.71
CA ARG A 157 9.71 -29.91 14.83
C ARG A 157 9.24 -29.87 16.29
N GLU A 158 10.01 -30.45 17.20
CA GLU A 158 9.69 -30.45 18.63
C GLU A 158 9.85 -29.04 19.22
N ALA A 159 10.88 -28.34 18.82
CA ALA A 159 11.15 -26.97 19.28
C ALA A 159 10.03 -26.00 18.88
N ILE A 160 9.54 -26.06 17.63
CA ILE A 160 8.45 -25.21 17.18
C ILE A 160 7.12 -25.59 17.84
N HIS A 161 6.86 -26.90 18.04
CA HIS A 161 5.67 -27.35 18.75
C HIS A 161 5.62 -26.82 20.19
N GLU A 162 6.73 -26.90 20.89
CA GLU A 162 6.87 -26.32 22.24
C GLU A 162 6.70 -24.81 22.24
N ALA A 163 7.28 -24.11 21.27
CA ALA A 163 7.11 -22.68 21.08
C ALA A 163 5.62 -22.30 20.93
N CYS A 164 4.85 -23.09 20.18
CA CYS A 164 3.42 -22.89 20.01
C CYS A 164 2.57 -23.18 21.25
N LEU A 165 3.03 -24.08 22.14
CA LEU A 165 2.32 -24.40 23.37
C LEU A 165 2.58 -23.41 24.50
N VAL A 166 3.76 -22.80 24.52
CA VAL A 166 4.18 -21.86 25.58
C VAL A 166 3.73 -20.42 25.27
N ARG A 167 3.55 -20.10 24.00
CA ARG A 167 3.18 -18.76 23.51
C ARG A 167 1.83 -18.76 22.81
#